data_729d886d8c156175ee6dbeccf91b6197
#
_entry.id   729d886d8c156175ee6dbeccf91b6197
#
_cell.length_a   1.000
_cell.length_b   1.000
_cell.length_c   1.000
_cell.angle_alpha   90.00
_cell.angle_beta   90.00
_cell.angle_gamma   90.00
#
_symmetry.space_group_name_H-M   'P 1'
#
loop_
_entity.id
_entity.type
_entity.pdbx_description
1 polymer ?
#
loop_
_entity_poly.entity_id
_entity_poly.type
_entity_poly.pdbx_seq_one_letter_code
_entity_poly.pdbx_strand_id
1 'polypeptide(L)'
;MPKQEGQKSKLVTLLRILEQRTDENHRLNVPQLVQLLENQGILAERKSIYSDIDTLRSLGYDIQLRRGRGGGYWLASRTFELSELKLLVDACLLYTSPS
;
A
#
# COMPACT_ATOMS: atom_id res chain seq x y z
N MET A 1 -5.39 -8.61 21.31
CA MET A 1 -5.67 -8.42 20.58
C MET A 1 -5.29 -7.43 19.87
N PRO A 2 -5.22 -6.67 20.14
CA PRO A 2 -4.91 -5.50 19.53
C PRO A 2 -3.71 -5.41 18.69
N LYS A 3 -2.67 -6.15 18.95
CA LYS A 3 -1.50 -6.05 18.12
C LYS A 3 -1.76 -6.42 16.67
N GLN A 4 -2.46 -7.51 16.47
CA GLN A 4 -2.76 -7.91 15.12
C GLN A 4 -3.69 -6.94 14.44
N GLU A 5 -4.65 -6.47 15.19
CA GLU A 5 -5.56 -5.48 14.62
C GLU A 5 -4.84 -4.20 14.30
N GLY A 6 -3.93 -3.81 15.18
CA GLY A 6 -3.15 -2.61 14.93
C GLY A 6 -2.31 -2.72 13.69
N GLN A 7 -1.72 -3.89 13.47
CA GLN A 7 -0.91 -4.09 12.28
C GLN A 7 -1.74 -4.11 11.03
N LYS A 8 -2.91 -4.71 11.10
CA LYS A 8 -3.79 -4.70 9.94
C LYS A 8 -4.24 -3.30 9.62
N SER A 9 -4.59 -2.54 10.63
CA SER A 9 -4.99 -1.16 10.43
C SER A 9 -3.86 -0.35 9.81
N LYS A 10 -2.65 -0.57 10.30
CA LYS A 10 -1.51 0.15 9.77
C LYS A 10 -1.30 -0.17 8.30
N LEU A 11 -1.36 -1.44 7.95
CA LEU A 11 -1.14 -1.86 6.59
C LEU A 11 -2.20 -1.30 5.66
N VAL A 12 -3.45 -1.39 6.07
CA VAL A 12 -4.55 -0.87 5.26
C VAL A 12 -4.46 0.64 5.13
N THR A 13 -4.13 1.31 6.23
CA THR A 13 -4.02 2.76 6.19
C THR A 13 -2.87 3.20 5.30
N LEU A 14 -1.76 2.49 5.38
CA LEU A 14 -0.61 2.80 4.53
C LEU A 14 -0.99 2.64 3.05
N LEU A 15 -1.67 1.56 2.72
CA LEU A 15 -2.10 1.35 1.35
C LEU A 15 -3.03 2.46 0.90
N ARG A 16 -3.95 2.85 1.76
CA ARG A 16 -4.89 3.90 1.43
C ARG A 16 -4.19 5.23 1.20
N ILE A 17 -3.19 5.52 2.01
CA ILE A 17 -2.40 6.73 1.83
C ILE A 17 -1.71 6.70 0.47
N LEU A 18 -1.12 5.57 0.13
CA LEU A 18 -0.46 5.45 -1.16
C LEU A 18 -1.44 5.60 -2.29
N GLU A 19 -2.63 5.04 -2.15
CA GLU A 19 -3.63 5.15 -3.20
C GLU A 19 -4.13 6.57 -3.39
N GLN A 20 -4.31 7.27 -2.30
CA GLN A 20 -4.95 8.58 -2.36
C GLN A 20 -3.99 9.73 -2.50
N ARG A 21 -2.76 9.56 -2.03
CA ARG A 21 -1.84 10.68 -1.95
C ARG A 21 -0.59 10.55 -2.80
N THR A 22 -0.44 9.43 -3.50
CA THR A 22 0.75 9.27 -4.34
C THR A 22 0.37 8.95 -5.76
N ASP A 23 1.26 9.32 -6.66
CA ASP A 23 1.18 8.93 -8.04
C ASP A 23 2.57 9.14 -8.64
N GLU A 24 2.68 9.00 -9.93
CA GLU A 24 3.95 9.11 -10.60
C GLU A 24 4.63 10.45 -10.34
N ASN A 25 3.84 11.48 -10.15
CA ASN A 25 4.35 12.83 -9.95
C ASN A 25 4.36 13.26 -8.49
N HIS A 26 3.73 12.49 -7.62
CA HIS A 26 3.63 12.82 -6.20
C HIS A 26 4.04 11.61 -5.40
N ARG A 27 5.23 11.66 -4.84
CA ARG A 27 5.79 10.54 -4.10
C ARG A 27 5.96 10.93 -2.64
N LEU A 28 5.92 9.94 -1.77
CA LEU A 28 6.08 10.16 -0.34
C LEU A 28 7.26 9.35 0.16
N ASN A 29 8.15 10.00 0.87
CA ASN A 29 9.26 9.29 1.46
C ASN A 29 8.83 8.67 2.79
N VAL A 30 9.71 7.87 3.39
CA VAL A 30 9.37 7.16 4.62
C VAL A 30 9.01 8.12 5.75
N PRO A 31 9.78 9.18 6.01
CA PRO A 31 9.37 10.11 7.06
C PRO A 31 7.98 10.71 6.83
N GLN A 32 7.64 10.98 5.59
CA GLN A 32 6.32 11.50 5.28
C GLN A 32 5.24 10.46 5.54
N LEU A 33 5.50 9.22 5.19
CA LEU A 33 4.55 8.15 5.46
C LEU A 33 4.35 7.97 6.95
N VAL A 34 5.44 8.02 7.72
CA VAL A 34 5.34 7.92 9.15
C VAL A 34 4.47 9.04 9.71
N GLN A 35 4.69 10.24 9.22
CA GLN A 35 3.94 11.39 9.70
C GLN A 35 2.45 11.26 9.39
N LEU A 36 2.13 10.81 8.19
CA LEU A 36 0.74 10.65 7.82
C LEU A 36 0.06 9.57 8.64
N LEU A 37 0.78 8.51 8.95
CA LEU A 37 0.24 7.48 9.81
C LEU A 37 0.01 8.01 11.22
N GLU A 38 0.95 8.80 11.72
CA GLU A 38 0.79 9.40 13.04
C GLU A 38 -0.43 10.31 13.09
N ASN A 39 -0.67 11.03 12.03
CA ASN A 39 -1.85 11.88 11.95
C ASN A 39 -3.13 11.09 12.06
N GLN A 40 -3.08 9.84 11.73
CA GLN A 40 -4.24 8.96 11.85
C GLN A 40 -4.23 8.18 13.16
N GLY A 41 -3.31 8.51 14.05
CA GLY A 41 -3.23 7.82 15.33
C GLY A 41 -2.46 6.53 15.29
N ILE A 42 -1.71 6.29 14.25
CA ILE A 42 -0.96 5.05 14.09
C ILE A 42 0.53 5.35 14.19
N LEU A 43 1.17 4.79 15.20
CA LEU A 43 2.60 4.95 15.33
C LEU A 43 3.30 3.93 14.44
N ALA A 44 4.30 4.41 13.72
CA ALA A 44 5.03 3.55 12.82
C ALA A 44 6.49 3.93 12.81
N GLU A 45 7.33 2.93 12.68
CA GLU A 45 8.76 3.13 12.58
C GLU A 45 9.22 2.88 11.16
N ARG A 46 10.38 3.41 10.86
CA ARG A 46 10.94 3.27 9.53
C ARG A 46 11.01 1.83 9.06
N LYS A 47 11.56 0.97 9.92
CA LYS A 47 11.68 -0.44 9.58
C LYS A 47 10.33 -1.06 9.29
N SER A 48 9.37 -0.65 10.07
CA SER A 48 8.02 -1.15 9.92
C SER A 48 7.43 -0.76 8.57
N ILE A 49 7.72 0.45 8.13
CA ILE A 49 7.23 0.91 6.84
C ILE A 49 7.84 0.08 5.71
N TYR A 50 9.14 -0.17 5.76
CA TYR A 50 9.77 -1.00 4.74
C TYR A 50 9.14 -2.38 4.68
N SER A 51 8.91 -2.95 5.85
CA SER A 51 8.30 -4.27 5.94
C SER A 51 6.88 -4.27 5.37
N ASP A 52 6.13 -3.24 5.67
CA ASP A 52 4.76 -3.13 5.18
C ASP A 52 4.72 -2.96 3.68
N ILE A 53 5.65 -2.19 3.14
CA ILE A 53 5.72 -2.01 1.71
C ILE A 53 6.05 -3.33 1.02
N ASP A 54 6.96 -4.10 1.60
CA ASP A 54 7.27 -5.42 1.05
C ASP A 54 6.05 -6.32 1.09
N THR A 55 5.29 -6.26 2.17
CA THR A 55 4.09 -7.05 2.29
C THR A 55 3.09 -6.66 1.21
N LEU A 56 2.90 -5.38 1.00
CA LEU A 56 1.97 -4.92 -0.02
C LEU A 56 2.42 -5.34 -1.41
N ARG A 57 3.72 -5.29 -1.66
CA ARG A 57 4.24 -5.76 -2.93
C ARG A 57 3.96 -7.24 -3.13
N SER A 58 4.12 -8.00 -2.08
CA SER A 58 3.87 -9.44 -2.20
C SER A 58 2.40 -9.75 -2.43
N LEU A 59 1.54 -8.82 -2.04
CA LEU A 59 0.11 -8.97 -2.29
C LEU A 59 -0.30 -8.52 -3.68
N GLY A 60 0.64 -8.00 -4.45
CA GLY A 60 0.35 -7.64 -5.82
C GLY A 60 0.29 -6.16 -6.12
N TYR A 61 0.53 -5.32 -5.13
CA TYR A 61 0.49 -3.88 -5.35
C TYR A 61 1.82 -3.42 -5.93
N ASP A 62 1.74 -2.59 -6.95
CA ASP A 62 2.93 -2.13 -7.64
C ASP A 62 3.43 -0.85 -7.00
N ILE A 63 4.17 -1.00 -5.93
CA ILE A 63 4.72 0.14 -5.21
C ILE A 63 6.13 0.37 -5.69
N GLN A 64 6.35 1.53 -6.26
CA GLN A 64 7.64 1.90 -6.82
C GLN A 64 8.38 2.83 -5.89
N LEU A 65 9.68 2.87 -6.04
CA LEU A 65 10.52 3.77 -5.28
C LEU A 65 11.37 4.57 -6.23
N ARG A 66 11.36 5.87 -6.07
CA ARG A 66 12.26 6.72 -6.81
C ARG A 66 13.26 7.31 -5.84
N ARG A 67 14.52 7.18 -6.16
CA ARG A 67 15.57 7.69 -5.29
C ARG A 67 15.97 9.08 -5.73
N GLY A 68 16.60 9.79 -4.80
CA GLY A 68 17.12 11.10 -5.11
C GLY A 68 16.19 12.19 -4.66
N ARG A 69 16.44 13.38 -5.18
CA ARG A 69 15.70 14.56 -4.78
C ARG A 69 14.25 14.43 -5.22
N GLY A 70 13.35 14.69 -4.30
CA GLY A 70 11.93 14.54 -4.61
C GLY A 70 11.48 13.11 -4.73
N GLY A 71 12.32 12.17 -4.29
CA GLY A 71 11.98 10.77 -4.39
C GLY A 71 11.07 10.29 -3.29
N GLY A 72 10.69 9.05 -3.37
CA GLY A 72 9.81 8.44 -2.41
C GLY A 72 9.05 7.30 -3.04
N TYR A 73 8.11 6.77 -2.28
CA TYR A 73 7.29 5.66 -2.74
C TYR A 73 6.03 6.18 -3.39
N TRP A 74 5.52 5.42 -4.34
CA TRP A 74 4.26 5.74 -4.98
C TRP A 74 3.65 4.47 -5.54
N LEU A 75 2.34 4.45 -5.60
CA LEU A 75 1.61 3.29 -6.11
C LEU A 75 1.43 3.49 -7.61
N ALA A 76 2.16 2.68 -8.38
CA ALA A 76 2.24 2.87 -9.81
C ALA A 76 0.98 2.45 -10.53
N SER A 77 0.41 1.36 -10.11
CA SER A 77 -0.74 0.85 -10.78
C SER A 77 -1.89 0.88 -9.88
N ARG A 78 -2.49 2.04 -9.75
CA ARG A 78 -3.63 2.10 -8.92
C ARG A 78 -4.80 1.49 -9.60
N THR A 79 -4.83 1.53 -10.90
CA THR A 79 -5.87 0.84 -11.60
C THR A 79 -5.20 -0.12 -12.48
N PHE A 80 -5.39 -1.38 -12.23
CA PHE A 80 -4.98 -2.35 -13.20
C PHE A 80 -5.73 -2.03 -14.47
N GLU A 81 -5.19 -2.43 -15.57
CA GLU A 81 -5.96 -2.36 -16.77
C GLU A 81 -7.21 -3.12 -16.56
N LEU A 82 -8.27 -2.62 -17.10
CA LEU A 82 -9.57 -3.20 -16.88
C LEU A 82 -9.58 -4.69 -17.09
N SER A 83 -8.92 -5.14 -18.11
CA SER A 83 -8.90 -6.56 -18.41
C SER A 83 -8.20 -7.36 -17.34
N GLU A 84 -7.10 -6.85 -16.84
CA GLU A 84 -6.38 -7.55 -15.79
C GLU A 84 -7.16 -7.57 -14.51
N LEU A 85 -7.75 -6.46 -14.18
CA LEU A 85 -8.53 -6.38 -12.97
C LEU A 85 -9.70 -7.35 -13.05
N LYS A 86 -10.33 -7.42 -14.20
CA LYS A 86 -11.44 -8.30 -14.38
C LYS A 86 -11.03 -9.74 -14.20
N LEU A 87 -9.89 -10.10 -14.76
CA LEU A 87 -9.38 -11.45 -14.61
C LEU A 87 -9.13 -11.79 -13.16
N LEU A 88 -8.53 -10.88 -12.44
CA LEU A 88 -8.24 -11.10 -11.04
C LEU A 88 -9.52 -11.28 -10.25
N VAL A 89 -10.48 -10.43 -10.50
CA VAL A 89 -11.74 -10.49 -9.78
C VAL A 89 -12.46 -11.78 -10.13
N ASP A 90 -12.48 -12.12 -11.39
CA ASP A 90 -13.14 -13.34 -11.82
C ASP A 90 -12.50 -14.56 -11.19
N ALA A 91 -11.18 -14.59 -11.14
CA ALA A 91 -10.49 -15.69 -10.53
C ALA A 91 -10.83 -15.80 -9.06
N CYS A 92 -10.86 -14.68 -8.38
CA CYS A 92 -11.22 -14.68 -6.98
C CYS A 92 -12.64 -15.16 -6.78
N LEU A 93 -13.53 -14.71 -7.60
CA LEU A 93 -14.91 -15.11 -7.50
C LEU A 93 -15.08 -16.58 -7.78
N LEU A 94 -14.34 -17.08 -8.74
CA LEU A 94 -14.41 -18.49 -9.04
C LEU A 94 -13.96 -19.33 -7.89
N TYR A 95 -12.96 -18.86 -7.18
CA TYR A 95 -12.50 -19.61 -6.04
C TYR A 95 -13.47 -19.53 -4.88
N THR A 96 -14.09 -18.40 -4.70
CA THR A 96 -14.94 -18.25 -3.55
C THR A 96 -16.35 -18.63 -3.82
N SER A 97 -16.79 -18.44 -5.05
CA SER A 97 -18.14 -18.69 -5.36
C SER A 97 -18.58 -20.11 -5.23
N PRO A 98 -17.85 -21.03 -5.75
CA PRO A 98 -18.30 -22.40 -5.70
C PRO A 98 -18.25 -22.96 -4.32
N SER A 99 -17.50 -22.37 -3.50
CA SER A 99 -17.40 -22.91 -2.15
C SER A 99 -18.46 -22.38 -1.26
#